data_d28a11edf6d8859a2ea2ea747507fd00
#
_entry.id   d28a11edf6d8859a2ea2ea747507fd00
#
_cell.length_a   1.000
_cell.length_b   1.000
_cell.length_c   1.000
_cell.angle_alpha   90.00
_cell.angle_beta   90.00
_cell.angle_gamma   90.00
#
_symmetry.space_group_name_H-M   'P 1'
#
loop_
_entity.id
_entity.type
_entity.pdbx_description
1 polymer ?
#
loop_
_entity_poly.entity_id
_entity_poly.type
_entity_poly.pdbx_seq_one_letter_code
_entity_poly.pdbx_strand_id
1 'polypeptide(L)'
;MTDRLILLTGPEETPVLSARLSDLNPDLLISTASDLPSLEAAFQQPATRRRLIAFSTGIIVPARLLALCDRGAINFHPGPPEYPGNQIAAFAAYDGATEFGATAHFMAPEVDSGPIISVRREAMPPGGTRTDYALTGYKNLVFLFNDLEVKLSNLDYALNPNSEVWSGHV
;
A
#
# COMPACT_ATOMS: atom_id res chain seq x y z
N MET A 1 18.43 2.26 19.12
CA MET A 1 18.02 1.55 17.89
C MET A 1 17.28 2.55 17.01
N THR A 2 17.58 2.62 15.71
CA THR A 2 16.99 3.65 14.83
C THR A 2 15.95 3.00 13.94
N ASP A 3 14.67 3.22 14.25
CA ASP A 3 13.56 2.74 13.46
C ASP A 3 13.22 3.76 12.38
N ARG A 4 13.14 3.32 11.15
CA ARG A 4 12.79 4.17 10.02
C ARG A 4 11.67 3.55 9.19
N LEU A 5 10.66 4.36 8.93
CA LEU A 5 9.62 4.07 7.98
C LEU A 5 9.84 4.94 6.74
N ILE A 6 9.81 4.31 5.57
CA ILE A 6 9.81 5.02 4.29
C ILE A 6 8.39 5.01 3.75
N LEU A 7 7.84 6.18 3.50
CA LEU A 7 6.50 6.36 2.94
C LEU A 7 6.63 6.80 1.48
N LEU A 8 6.25 5.91 0.56
CA LEU A 8 6.22 6.13 -0.89
C LEU A 8 4.79 6.40 -1.32
N THR A 9 4.47 7.64 -1.65
CA THR A 9 3.12 8.06 -2.05
C THR A 9 3.15 9.41 -2.77
N GLY A 10 2.00 9.85 -3.26
CA GLY A 10 1.85 11.15 -3.90
C GLY A 10 2.01 12.33 -2.93
N PRO A 11 2.21 13.54 -3.48
CA PRO A 11 2.42 14.75 -2.66
C PRO A 11 1.18 15.15 -1.85
N GLU A 12 0.00 14.73 -2.26
CA GLU A 12 -1.25 15.06 -1.56
C GLU A 12 -1.45 14.19 -0.30
N GLU A 13 -1.09 12.91 -0.37
CA GLU A 13 -1.21 11.96 0.73
C GLU A 13 -0.06 12.08 1.75
N THR A 14 1.12 12.47 1.29
CA THR A 14 2.34 12.52 2.11
C THR A 14 2.14 13.27 3.44
N PRO A 15 1.63 14.52 3.49
CA PRO A 15 1.52 15.24 4.75
C PRO A 15 0.52 14.59 5.72
N VAL A 16 -0.58 14.06 5.21
CA VAL A 16 -1.61 13.45 6.05
C VAL A 16 -1.14 12.12 6.64
N LEU A 17 -0.62 11.23 5.79
CA LEU A 17 -0.19 9.90 6.23
C LEU A 17 1.03 9.96 7.13
N SER A 18 2.02 10.82 6.83
CA SER A 18 3.20 10.98 7.68
C SER A 18 2.85 11.57 9.05
N ALA A 19 1.94 12.56 9.10
CA ALA A 19 1.49 13.13 10.37
C ALA A 19 0.80 12.07 11.25
N ARG A 20 -0.11 11.28 10.70
CA ARG A 20 -0.80 10.21 11.43
C ARG A 20 0.18 9.17 12.01
N LEU A 21 1.15 8.74 11.21
CA LEU A 21 2.17 7.79 11.66
C LEU A 21 3.07 8.38 12.76
N SER A 22 3.43 9.66 12.62
CA SER A 22 4.24 10.38 13.65
C SER A 22 3.47 10.59 14.96
N ASP A 23 2.17 10.89 14.88
CA ASP A 23 1.31 11.04 16.06
C ASP A 23 1.19 9.72 16.84
N LEU A 24 1.12 8.59 16.13
CA LEU A 24 1.04 7.26 16.73
C LEU A 24 2.38 6.78 17.33
N ASN A 25 3.49 7.20 16.73
CA ASN A 25 4.84 6.85 17.20
C ASN A 25 5.81 8.02 16.95
N PRO A 26 5.93 8.94 17.92
CA PRO A 26 6.82 10.11 17.79
C PRO A 26 8.31 9.77 17.64
N ASP A 27 8.73 8.58 18.05
CA ASP A 27 10.13 8.13 17.97
C ASP A 27 10.47 7.51 16.60
N LEU A 28 9.47 7.27 15.75
CA LEU A 28 9.66 6.71 14.42
C LEU A 28 10.18 7.76 13.45
N LEU A 29 11.34 7.52 12.86
CA LEU A 29 11.84 8.39 11.81
C LEU A 29 11.14 8.08 10.48
N ILE A 30 10.47 9.07 9.92
CA ILE A 30 9.76 8.94 8.65
C ILE A 30 10.54 9.66 7.56
N SER A 31 10.85 8.92 6.49
CA SER A 31 11.36 9.47 5.22
C SER A 31 10.27 9.33 4.17
N THR A 32 10.07 10.35 3.36
CA THR A 32 9.04 10.37 2.32
C THR A 32 9.66 10.31 0.93
N ALA A 33 8.97 9.68 0.00
CA ALA A 33 9.36 9.58 -1.40
C ALA A 33 8.12 9.62 -2.30
N SER A 34 8.26 10.19 -3.50
CA SER A 34 7.20 10.26 -4.51
C SER A 34 7.64 9.75 -5.88
N ASP A 35 8.91 9.44 -6.04
CA ASP A 35 9.53 8.91 -7.25
C ASP A 35 10.71 7.99 -6.90
N LEU A 36 11.30 7.35 -7.90
CA LEU A 36 12.42 6.43 -7.67
C LEU A 36 13.68 7.14 -7.12
N PRO A 37 14.10 8.32 -7.62
CA PRO A 37 15.24 9.03 -7.05
C PRO A 37 15.07 9.40 -5.58
N SER A 38 13.93 9.94 -5.18
CA SER A 38 13.64 10.26 -3.78
C SER A 38 13.53 9.00 -2.91
N LEU A 39 13.01 7.91 -3.45
CA LEU A 39 13.00 6.61 -2.78
C LEU A 39 14.42 6.11 -2.50
N GLU A 40 15.28 6.14 -3.49
CA GLU A 40 16.69 5.76 -3.33
C GLU A 40 17.41 6.63 -2.29
N ALA A 41 17.17 7.95 -2.32
CA ALA A 41 17.71 8.86 -1.31
C ALA A 41 17.19 8.55 0.11
N ALA A 42 15.91 8.17 0.25
CA ALA A 42 15.33 7.76 1.52
C ALA A 42 16.02 6.49 2.08
N PHE A 43 16.37 5.54 1.22
CA PHE A 43 17.09 4.33 1.63
C PHE A 43 18.54 4.58 2.05
N GLN A 44 19.17 5.70 1.63
CA GLN A 44 20.50 6.10 2.10
C GLN A 44 20.50 6.62 3.55
N GLN A 45 19.34 6.97 4.08
CA GLN A 45 19.24 7.44 5.46
C GLN A 45 19.53 6.30 6.45
N PRO A 46 20.28 6.57 7.54
CA PRO A 46 20.60 5.54 8.52
C PRO A 46 19.37 4.92 9.14
N ALA A 47 19.37 3.60 9.27
CA ALA A 47 18.33 2.83 9.97
C ALA A 47 18.91 1.53 10.52
N THR A 48 18.49 1.16 11.73
CA THR A 48 18.73 -0.17 12.30
C THR A 48 17.65 -1.14 11.83
N ARG A 49 16.40 -0.66 11.83
CA ARG A 49 15.23 -1.41 11.33
C ARG A 49 14.48 -0.55 10.32
N ARG A 50 13.95 -1.17 9.28
CA ARG A 50 13.31 -0.44 8.18
C ARG A 50 12.03 -1.11 7.71
N ARG A 51 10.98 -0.28 7.56
CA ARG A 51 9.71 -0.64 6.90
C ARG A 51 9.46 0.31 5.75
N LEU A 52 8.98 -0.23 4.63
CA LEU A 52 8.48 0.54 3.50
C LEU A 52 6.95 0.44 3.43
N ILE A 53 6.30 1.56 3.24
CA ILE A 53 4.87 1.63 2.89
C ILE A 53 4.75 2.34 1.55
N ALA A 54 4.17 1.67 0.56
CA ALA A 54 3.75 2.27 -0.69
C ALA A 54 2.22 2.43 -0.67
N PHE A 55 1.73 3.63 -0.95
CA PHE A 55 0.30 3.95 -0.88
C PHE A 55 -0.15 4.58 -2.20
N SER A 56 -1.03 3.90 -2.93
CA SER A 56 -1.63 4.39 -4.19
C SER A 56 -0.59 4.95 -5.16
N THR A 57 0.49 4.24 -5.39
CA THR A 57 1.58 4.66 -6.28
C THR A 57 1.83 3.65 -7.39
N GLY A 58 2.21 4.14 -8.56
CA GLY A 58 2.64 3.30 -9.68
C GLY A 58 4.16 3.07 -9.73
N ILE A 59 4.90 3.51 -8.70
CA ILE A 59 6.35 3.34 -8.67
C ILE A 59 6.70 1.89 -8.36
N ILE A 60 7.45 1.26 -9.27
CA ILE A 60 7.98 -0.09 -9.06
C ILE A 60 9.22 -0.01 -8.17
N VAL A 61 9.14 -0.66 -7.01
CA VAL A 61 10.26 -0.70 -6.07
C VAL A 61 11.23 -1.80 -6.48
N PRO A 62 12.52 -1.47 -6.75
CA PRO A 62 13.50 -2.48 -7.11
C PRO A 62 13.71 -3.53 -6.03
N ALA A 63 13.89 -4.81 -6.42
CA ALA A 63 14.08 -5.92 -5.50
C ALA A 63 15.23 -5.70 -4.50
N ARG A 64 16.30 -5.01 -4.91
CA ARG A 64 17.42 -4.64 -4.04
C ARG A 64 17.01 -3.73 -2.86
N LEU A 65 15.99 -2.88 -3.05
CA LEU A 65 15.46 -2.03 -1.98
C LEU A 65 14.48 -2.81 -1.10
N LEU A 66 13.67 -3.68 -1.67
CA LEU A 66 12.78 -4.56 -0.90
C LEU A 66 13.59 -5.43 0.08
N ALA A 67 14.74 -5.93 -0.33
CA ALA A 67 15.63 -6.74 0.51
C ALA A 67 16.19 -5.98 1.74
N LEU A 68 16.15 -4.64 1.74
CA LEU A 68 16.59 -3.82 2.87
C LEU A 68 15.47 -3.55 3.90
N CYS A 69 14.25 -4.02 3.63
CA CYS A 69 13.09 -3.79 4.50
C CYS A 69 12.90 -4.97 5.47
N ASP A 70 13.74 -5.06 6.50
CA ASP A 70 13.70 -6.14 7.50
C ASP A 70 12.41 -6.17 8.33
N ARG A 71 11.62 -5.09 8.31
CA ARG A 71 10.31 -4.97 8.96
C ARG A 71 9.14 -4.93 7.97
N GLY A 72 9.39 -5.42 6.75
CA GLY A 72 8.40 -5.56 5.70
C GLY A 72 8.31 -4.37 4.75
N ALA A 73 7.96 -4.66 3.52
CA ALA A 73 7.56 -3.70 2.51
C ALA A 73 6.10 -3.97 2.16
N ILE A 74 5.23 -3.00 2.41
CA ILE A 74 3.78 -3.15 2.29
C ILE A 74 3.27 -2.22 1.20
N ASN A 75 2.46 -2.75 0.28
CA ASN A 75 1.75 -1.96 -0.72
C ASN A 75 0.27 -1.86 -0.38
N PHE A 76 -0.27 -0.67 -0.51
CA PHE A 76 -1.69 -0.36 -0.47
C PHE A 76 -2.18 -0.19 -1.91
N HIS A 77 -2.80 -1.24 -2.44
CA HIS A 77 -3.31 -1.34 -3.80
C HIS A 77 -4.79 -0.95 -3.85
N PRO A 78 -5.20 0.03 -4.69
CA PRO A 78 -6.58 0.52 -4.74
C PRO A 78 -7.53 -0.39 -5.54
N GLY A 79 -7.38 -1.69 -5.40
CA GLY A 79 -8.21 -2.72 -6.01
C GLY A 79 -8.24 -3.99 -5.18
N PRO A 80 -9.29 -4.81 -5.30
CA PRO A 80 -9.34 -6.11 -4.64
C PRO A 80 -8.43 -7.12 -5.36
N PRO A 81 -8.16 -8.30 -4.77
CA PRO A 81 -7.28 -9.32 -5.35
C PRO A 81 -7.69 -9.84 -6.74
N GLU A 82 -8.92 -9.61 -7.13
CA GLU A 82 -9.46 -9.93 -8.46
C GLU A 82 -8.91 -9.01 -9.56
N TYR A 83 -8.36 -7.85 -9.18
CA TYR A 83 -7.86 -6.82 -10.10
C TYR A 83 -6.45 -6.36 -9.68
N PRO A 84 -5.40 -7.19 -9.90
CA PRO A 84 -4.02 -6.77 -9.73
C PRO A 84 -3.55 -5.86 -10.88
N GLY A 85 -2.44 -5.16 -10.68
CA GLY A 85 -1.80 -4.34 -11.71
C GLY A 85 -2.37 -2.93 -11.81
N ASN A 86 -2.42 -2.42 -13.02
CA ASN A 86 -2.90 -1.06 -13.32
C ASN A 86 -4.23 -1.07 -14.07
N GLN A 87 -4.81 0.12 -14.33
CA GLN A 87 -6.09 0.29 -15.03
C GLN A 87 -7.27 -0.49 -14.41
N ILE A 88 -7.12 -0.91 -13.17
CA ILE A 88 -8.05 -1.81 -12.45
C ILE A 88 -9.50 -1.31 -12.42
N ALA A 89 -9.72 -0.02 -12.21
CA ALA A 89 -11.06 0.57 -12.21
C ALA A 89 -11.73 0.51 -13.61
N ALA A 90 -10.94 0.61 -14.68
CA ALA A 90 -11.45 0.47 -16.05
C ALA A 90 -11.85 -0.97 -16.34
N PHE A 91 -11.02 -1.94 -15.95
CA PHE A 91 -11.34 -3.36 -16.13
C PHE A 91 -12.54 -3.78 -15.28
N ALA A 92 -12.62 -3.36 -14.02
CA ALA A 92 -13.76 -3.67 -13.16
C ALA A 92 -15.07 -3.08 -13.70
N ALA A 93 -15.04 -1.85 -14.23
CA ALA A 93 -16.19 -1.23 -14.88
C ALA A 93 -16.61 -1.98 -16.16
N TYR A 94 -15.64 -2.41 -16.97
CA TYR A 94 -15.90 -3.20 -18.17
C TYR A 94 -16.53 -4.56 -17.84
N ASP A 95 -16.03 -5.23 -16.80
CA ASP A 95 -16.55 -6.52 -16.35
C ASP A 95 -17.90 -6.40 -15.62
N GLY A 96 -18.33 -5.20 -15.25
CA GLY A 96 -19.50 -4.98 -14.42
C GLY A 96 -19.37 -5.61 -13.03
N ALA A 97 -18.19 -5.50 -12.43
CA ALA A 97 -17.91 -6.10 -11.13
C ALA A 97 -18.93 -5.66 -10.07
N THR A 98 -19.50 -6.61 -9.36
CA THR A 98 -20.54 -6.35 -8.35
C THR A 98 -19.99 -5.95 -7.00
N GLU A 99 -18.68 -6.13 -6.78
CA GLU A 99 -17.93 -5.69 -5.61
C GLU A 99 -16.61 -5.07 -6.06
N PHE A 100 -16.11 -4.12 -5.29
CA PHE A 100 -14.80 -3.53 -5.50
C PHE A 100 -14.23 -3.02 -4.18
N GLY A 101 -12.92 -2.75 -4.14
CA GLY A 101 -12.31 -2.33 -2.88
C GLY A 101 -10.80 -2.11 -2.98
N ALA A 102 -10.07 -2.55 -1.96
CA ALA A 102 -8.63 -2.35 -1.85
C ALA A 102 -7.94 -3.52 -1.15
N THR A 103 -6.63 -3.64 -1.37
CA THR A 103 -5.78 -4.70 -0.81
C THR A 103 -4.52 -4.09 -0.18
N ALA A 104 -4.20 -4.50 1.05
CA ALA A 104 -2.89 -4.31 1.64
C ALA A 104 -2.12 -5.63 1.59
N HIS A 105 -0.92 -5.63 1.03
CA HIS A 105 -0.14 -6.85 0.84
C HIS A 105 1.37 -6.60 0.99
N PHE A 106 2.13 -7.64 1.27
CA PHE A 106 3.57 -7.57 1.18
C PHE A 106 4.00 -7.40 -0.27
N MET A 107 4.99 -6.55 -0.49
CA MET A 107 5.57 -6.38 -1.82
C MET A 107 6.46 -7.56 -2.17
N ALA A 108 6.40 -7.98 -3.41
CA ALA A 108 7.27 -8.95 -4.04
C ALA A 108 7.93 -8.32 -5.28
N PRO A 109 8.95 -8.93 -5.88
CA PRO A 109 9.54 -8.42 -7.11
C PRO A 109 8.54 -8.28 -8.26
N GLU A 110 7.55 -9.15 -8.30
CA GLU A 110 6.44 -9.09 -9.26
C GLU A 110 5.33 -8.20 -8.70
N VAL A 111 4.70 -7.42 -9.59
CA VAL A 111 3.63 -6.48 -9.23
C VAL A 111 2.42 -7.24 -8.68
N ASP A 112 1.88 -6.76 -7.56
CA ASP A 112 0.66 -7.26 -6.91
C ASP A 112 0.57 -8.80 -6.84
N SER A 113 1.64 -9.42 -6.35
CA SER A 113 1.76 -10.88 -6.25
C SER A 113 2.11 -11.37 -4.84
N GLY A 114 2.53 -10.47 -3.96
CA GLY A 114 2.95 -10.83 -2.61
C GLY A 114 1.81 -11.23 -1.69
N PRO A 115 2.12 -11.88 -0.54
CA PRO A 115 1.12 -12.33 0.42
C PRO A 115 0.21 -11.21 0.91
N ILE A 116 -1.10 -11.45 0.93
CA ILE A 116 -2.12 -10.47 1.28
C ILE A 116 -2.26 -10.37 2.80
N ILE A 117 -2.27 -9.13 3.31
CA ILE A 117 -2.42 -8.83 4.74
C ILE A 117 -3.90 -8.59 5.07
N SER A 118 -4.56 -7.75 4.27
CA SER A 118 -5.96 -7.38 4.49
C SER A 118 -6.62 -6.94 3.19
N VAL A 119 -7.91 -7.21 3.07
CA VAL A 119 -8.74 -6.80 1.93
C VAL A 119 -10.00 -6.13 2.45
N ARG A 120 -10.44 -5.08 1.79
CA ARG A 120 -11.78 -4.51 1.97
C ARG A 120 -12.51 -4.56 0.64
N ARG A 121 -13.78 -4.96 0.69
CA ARG A 121 -14.69 -4.93 -0.45
C ARG A 121 -16.00 -4.28 -0.04
N GLU A 122 -16.65 -3.62 -0.98
CA GLU A 122 -18.02 -3.15 -0.85
C GLU A 122 -18.79 -3.39 -2.15
N ALA A 123 -20.12 -3.50 -2.03
CA ALA A 123 -20.99 -3.68 -3.17
C ALA A 123 -20.94 -2.46 -4.11
N MET A 124 -20.89 -2.72 -5.41
CA MET A 124 -20.98 -1.71 -6.45
C MET A 124 -22.40 -1.68 -7.03
N PRO A 125 -22.94 -0.48 -7.30
CA PRO A 125 -24.22 -0.38 -7.97
C PRO A 125 -24.12 -0.85 -9.43
N PRO A 126 -25.20 -1.40 -10.01
CA PRO A 126 -25.23 -1.74 -11.42
C PRO A 126 -24.91 -0.54 -12.31
N GLY A 127 -24.09 -0.74 -13.35
CA GLY A 127 -23.71 0.32 -14.28
C GLY A 127 -22.69 1.32 -13.72
N GLY A 128 -21.94 0.94 -12.72
CA GLY A 128 -20.85 1.77 -12.16
C GLY A 128 -19.84 2.18 -13.23
N THR A 129 -19.43 3.45 -13.23
CA THR A 129 -18.43 4.00 -14.14
C THR A 129 -17.02 3.71 -13.64
N ARG A 130 -16.01 3.89 -14.49
CA ARG A 130 -14.60 3.85 -14.08
C ARG A 130 -14.33 4.76 -12.88
N THR A 131 -14.93 5.95 -12.85
CA THR A 131 -14.78 6.90 -11.72
C THR A 131 -15.38 6.33 -10.43
N ASP A 132 -16.54 5.68 -10.49
CA ASP A 132 -17.16 5.06 -9.32
C ASP A 132 -16.27 3.98 -8.72
N TYR A 133 -15.69 3.12 -9.56
CA TYR A 133 -14.75 2.08 -9.11
C TYR A 133 -13.46 2.70 -8.54
N ALA A 134 -12.89 3.72 -9.18
CA ALA A 134 -11.69 4.40 -8.70
C ALA A 134 -11.90 5.04 -7.33
N LEU A 135 -13.03 5.73 -7.13
CA LEU A 135 -13.39 6.34 -5.85
C LEU A 135 -13.63 5.29 -4.77
N THR A 136 -14.30 4.19 -5.09
CA THR A 136 -14.53 3.08 -4.17
C THR A 136 -13.21 2.43 -3.76
N GLY A 137 -12.32 2.17 -4.71
CA GLY A 137 -10.99 1.63 -4.42
C GLY A 137 -10.19 2.54 -3.50
N TYR A 138 -10.12 3.82 -3.80
CA TYR A 138 -9.38 4.79 -2.98
C TYR A 138 -9.98 4.94 -1.57
N LYS A 139 -11.29 5.04 -1.45
CA LYS A 139 -11.97 5.09 -0.15
C LYS A 139 -11.63 3.87 0.72
N ASN A 140 -11.72 2.68 0.16
CA ASN A 140 -11.38 1.46 0.88
C ASN A 140 -9.89 1.36 1.20
N LEU A 141 -9.01 1.93 0.36
CA LEU A 141 -7.59 2.04 0.62
C LEU A 141 -7.30 2.88 1.87
N VAL A 142 -7.97 4.03 2.01
CA VAL A 142 -7.87 4.88 3.20
C VAL A 142 -8.38 4.14 4.44
N PHE A 143 -9.48 3.42 4.35
CA PHE A 143 -9.98 2.61 5.47
C PHE A 143 -9.01 1.50 5.87
N LEU A 144 -8.41 0.79 4.91
CA LEU A 144 -7.37 -0.20 5.20
C LEU A 144 -6.16 0.41 5.92
N PHE A 145 -5.71 1.58 5.47
CA PHE A 145 -4.61 2.26 6.14
C PHE A 145 -4.99 2.61 7.59
N ASN A 146 -6.17 3.16 7.82
CA ASN A 146 -6.67 3.48 9.16
C ASN A 146 -6.75 2.25 10.06
N ASP A 147 -7.17 1.11 9.54
CA ASP A 147 -7.25 -0.14 10.28
C ASP A 147 -5.86 -0.69 10.68
N LEU A 148 -4.84 -0.39 9.89
CA LEU A 148 -3.50 -0.94 10.05
C LEU A 148 -2.48 0.04 10.66
N GLU A 149 -2.76 1.35 10.69
CA GLU A 149 -1.77 2.39 10.99
C GLU A 149 -1.06 2.22 12.35
N VAL A 150 -1.74 1.71 13.38
CA VAL A 150 -1.13 1.43 14.68
C VAL A 150 -0.05 0.35 14.56
N LYS A 151 -0.32 -0.70 13.78
CA LYS A 151 0.66 -1.76 13.51
C LYS A 151 1.77 -1.31 12.56
N LEU A 152 1.42 -0.44 11.61
CA LEU A 152 2.38 0.11 10.65
C LEU A 152 3.40 1.03 11.31
N SER A 153 2.96 1.87 12.26
CA SER A 153 3.80 2.83 12.98
C SER A 153 4.71 2.16 14.01
N ASN A 154 4.43 0.93 14.43
CA ASN A 154 5.27 0.20 15.38
C ASN A 154 6.00 -0.96 14.69
N LEU A 155 7.32 -0.82 14.52
CA LEU A 155 8.13 -1.82 13.84
C LEU A 155 8.32 -3.13 14.64
N ASP A 156 7.93 -3.18 15.90
CA ASP A 156 7.88 -4.42 16.68
C ASP A 156 6.70 -5.31 16.31
N TYR A 157 5.64 -4.71 15.75
CA TYR A 157 4.50 -5.47 15.26
C TYR A 157 4.84 -6.25 13.98
N ALA A 158 4.70 -7.56 14.05
CA ALA A 158 4.71 -8.41 12.87
C ALA A 158 3.35 -8.31 12.16
N LEU A 159 3.37 -7.89 10.91
CA LEU A 159 2.20 -8.01 10.03
C LEU A 159 2.16 -9.44 9.49
N ASN A 160 1.00 -10.07 9.55
CA ASN A 160 0.83 -11.45 9.10
C ASN A 160 -0.07 -11.50 7.87
N PRO A 161 0.25 -12.34 6.88
CA PRO A 161 -0.66 -12.59 5.77
C PRO A 161 -1.92 -13.32 6.25
N ASN A 162 -3.02 -13.08 5.55
CA ASN A 162 -4.27 -13.81 5.71
C ASN A 162 -4.40 -14.94 4.67
N SER A 163 -5.58 -15.55 4.54
CA SER A 163 -5.84 -16.64 3.59
C SER A 163 -6.27 -16.16 2.19
N GLU A 164 -6.43 -14.87 1.98
CA GLU A 164 -6.77 -14.30 0.66
C GLU A 164 -5.63 -14.50 -0.33
N VAL A 165 -5.97 -14.71 -1.59
CA VAL A 165 -5.02 -14.90 -2.68
C VAL A 165 -5.38 -14.02 -3.87
N TRP A 166 -4.39 -13.65 -4.65
CA TRP A 166 -4.61 -12.97 -5.93
C TRP A 166 -5.27 -13.94 -6.90
N SER A 167 -6.37 -13.51 -7.51
CA SER A 167 -7.16 -14.33 -8.44
C SER A 167 -7.31 -13.71 -9.83
N GLY A 168 -6.95 -12.43 -9.98
CA GLY A 168 -6.89 -11.77 -11.28
C GLY A 168 -5.55 -11.96 -11.98
N HIS A 169 -5.45 -11.42 -13.20
CA HIS A 169 -4.23 -11.38 -14.00
C HIS A 169 -3.75 -9.93 -14.14
N VAL A 170 -2.44 -9.74 -14.12
CA VAL A 170 -1.79 -8.44 -14.39
C VAL A 170 -1.71 -8.19 -15.89
#